data_74480abbab04257f6b203e5ace2a048e
#
_entry.id   74480abbab04257f6b203e5ace2a048e
#
_cell.length_a   1.000
_cell.length_b   1.000
_cell.length_c   1.000
_cell.angle_alpha   90.00
_cell.angle_beta   90.00
_cell.angle_gamma   90.00
#
_symmetry.space_group_name_H-M   'P 1'
#
loop_
_entity.id
_entity.type
_entity.pdbx_description
1 polymer ?
#
loop_
_entity_poly.entity_id
_entity_poly.type
_entity_poly.pdbx_seq_one_letter_code
_entity_poly.pdbx_strand_id
1 'polypeptide(L)'
;MSDMHQMSADEVIAHLDLELLEGEGCWYRLLWNNGSGNAIYGMVTPREFSALHVLAEDELWVHVAGDPVDLLILHPDGSHQQVRLGKGAGQTPSVLVPAGSWQGASVATGWGLFVCALAPAFTGFALATPEHDFTAWAQVSGRIKELIRG
;
A
#
# COMPACT_ATOMS: atom_id res chain seq x y z
N MET A 1 -23.59 17.66 -1.94
CA MET A 1 -22.22 17.18 -1.63
C MET A 1 -21.82 16.04 -2.53
N SER A 2 -20.66 16.14 -3.15
CA SER A 2 -20.16 15.06 -3.97
C SER A 2 -19.69 13.91 -3.08
N ASP A 3 -20.06 12.70 -3.43
CA ASP A 3 -19.51 11.51 -2.82
C ASP A 3 -18.01 11.44 -3.18
N MET A 4 -17.16 11.08 -2.22
CA MET A 4 -15.72 10.93 -2.47
C MET A 4 -15.45 9.98 -3.63
N HIS A 5 -16.25 8.94 -3.80
CA HIS A 5 -16.11 7.99 -4.91
C HIS A 5 -16.25 8.63 -6.29
N GLN A 6 -16.88 9.82 -6.38
CA GLN A 6 -17.06 10.55 -7.63
C GLN A 6 -15.92 11.54 -7.90
N MET A 7 -15.01 11.71 -6.95
CA MET A 7 -13.86 12.61 -7.11
C MET A 7 -12.82 12.01 -8.03
N SER A 8 -12.10 12.87 -8.75
CA SER A 8 -10.87 12.48 -9.43
C SER A 8 -9.75 12.29 -8.40
N ALA A 9 -8.66 11.64 -8.80
CA ALA A 9 -7.48 11.51 -7.94
C ALA A 9 -6.97 12.88 -7.47
N ASP A 10 -6.89 13.85 -8.38
CA ASP A 10 -6.43 15.20 -8.03
C ASP A 10 -7.35 15.88 -7.01
N GLU A 11 -8.65 15.67 -7.14
CA GLU A 11 -9.61 16.21 -6.18
C GLU A 11 -9.46 15.57 -4.79
N VAL A 12 -9.19 14.26 -4.73
CA VAL A 12 -8.95 13.58 -3.46
C VAL A 12 -7.65 14.08 -2.81
N ILE A 13 -6.59 14.23 -3.61
CA ILE A 13 -5.31 14.76 -3.15
C ILE A 13 -5.51 16.13 -2.51
N ALA A 14 -6.24 17.01 -3.17
CA ALA A 14 -6.50 18.36 -2.67
C ALA A 14 -7.40 18.33 -1.42
N HIS A 15 -8.45 17.51 -1.45
CA HIS A 15 -9.44 17.42 -0.36
C HIS A 15 -8.82 16.90 0.94
N LEU A 16 -7.95 15.91 0.84
CA LEU A 16 -7.31 15.29 2.00
C LEU A 16 -5.90 15.83 2.26
N ASP A 17 -5.45 16.78 1.46
CA ASP A 17 -4.11 17.39 1.58
C ASP A 17 -3.02 16.30 1.56
N LEU A 18 -3.08 15.43 0.54
CA LEU A 18 -2.09 14.37 0.39
C LEU A 18 -0.83 14.92 -0.27
N GLU A 19 0.30 14.31 0.07
CA GLU A 19 1.58 14.60 -0.58
C GLU A 19 2.23 13.31 -1.07
N LEU A 20 3.12 13.42 -2.03
CA LEU A 20 3.80 12.26 -2.59
C LEU A 20 4.82 11.73 -1.59
N LEU A 21 4.75 10.44 -1.29
CA LEU A 21 5.72 9.78 -0.40
C LEU A 21 6.97 9.46 -1.20
N GLU A 22 8.01 10.21 -0.95
CA GLU A 22 9.29 10.05 -1.65
C GLU A 22 9.85 8.65 -1.41
N GLY A 23 10.32 8.01 -2.47
CA GLY A 23 10.84 6.66 -2.46
C GLY A 23 9.77 5.62 -2.76
N GLU A 24 8.75 5.51 -1.94
CA GLU A 24 7.67 4.54 -2.15
C GLU A 24 6.80 4.92 -3.35
N GLY A 25 6.50 6.21 -3.53
CA GLY A 25 5.88 6.73 -4.72
C GLY A 25 4.36 6.85 -4.71
N CYS A 26 3.69 6.45 -3.64
CA CYS A 26 2.25 6.68 -3.48
C CYS A 26 1.99 8.02 -2.78
N TRP A 27 0.72 8.41 -2.71
CA TRP A 27 0.30 9.61 -2.00
C TRP A 27 -0.01 9.26 -0.55
N TYR A 28 0.27 10.17 0.40
CA TYR A 28 0.02 9.90 1.81
C TYR A 28 -0.25 11.18 2.61
N ARG A 29 -0.80 11.00 3.81
CA ARG A 29 -0.89 12.03 4.85
C ARG A 29 -0.82 11.37 6.20
N LEU A 30 0.02 11.89 7.07
CA LEU A 30 0.07 11.43 8.46
C LEU A 30 -1.19 11.91 9.19
N LEU A 31 -1.94 10.97 9.76
CA LEU A 31 -3.16 11.24 10.50
C LEU A 31 -2.91 11.35 12.00
N TRP A 32 -2.00 10.54 12.52
CA TRP A 32 -1.77 10.43 13.94
C TRP A 32 -0.45 9.69 14.20
N ASN A 33 0.29 10.16 15.21
CA ASN A 33 1.47 9.48 15.71
C ASN A 33 1.71 9.92 17.15
N ASN A 34 1.66 8.98 18.09
CA ASN A 34 1.93 9.26 19.52
C ASN A 34 3.18 8.54 20.03
N GLY A 35 4.02 8.01 19.13
CA GLY A 35 5.23 7.26 19.49
C GLY A 35 4.98 5.78 19.73
N SER A 36 3.78 5.39 20.17
CA SER A 36 3.42 3.98 20.38
C SER A 36 2.71 3.38 19.16
N GLY A 37 2.19 4.22 18.30
CA GLY A 37 1.55 3.83 17.05
C GLY A 37 1.36 5.03 16.17
N ASN A 38 1.01 4.79 14.91
CA ASN A 38 0.68 5.84 13.97
C ASN A 38 -0.31 5.34 12.92
N ALA A 39 -0.95 6.28 12.26
CA ALA A 39 -1.85 5.99 11.15
C ALA A 39 -1.67 7.02 10.04
N ILE A 40 -1.80 6.58 8.81
CA ILE A 40 -1.73 7.44 7.63
C ILE A 40 -2.91 7.16 6.71
N TYR A 41 -3.31 8.16 5.92
CA TYR A 41 -3.93 7.89 4.63
C TYR A 41 -2.85 7.47 3.64
N GLY A 42 -3.19 6.52 2.77
CA GLY A 42 -2.41 6.20 1.59
C GLY A 42 -3.34 6.18 0.37
N MET A 43 -2.83 6.61 -0.78
CA MET A 43 -3.59 6.55 -2.02
C MET A 43 -2.67 6.14 -3.16
N VAL A 44 -3.16 5.22 -3.97
CA VAL A 44 -2.46 4.78 -5.18
C VAL A 44 -3.27 5.15 -6.42
N THR A 45 -2.55 5.46 -7.48
CA THR A 45 -3.09 5.66 -8.83
C THR A 45 -2.33 4.73 -9.77
N PRO A 46 -2.73 4.59 -11.05
CA PRO A 46 -1.98 3.73 -11.97
C PRO A 46 -0.50 4.10 -12.12
N ARG A 47 -0.16 5.38 -11.93
CA ARG A 47 1.24 5.84 -12.03
C ARG A 47 1.94 5.88 -10.68
N GLU A 48 1.23 6.27 -9.64
CA GLU A 48 1.78 6.40 -8.29
C GLU A 48 1.35 5.19 -7.45
N PHE A 49 2.01 4.09 -7.69
CA PHE A 49 1.78 2.86 -6.92
C PHE A 49 2.68 2.84 -5.67
N SER A 50 2.29 2.03 -4.69
CA SER A 50 3.12 1.77 -3.50
C SER A 50 4.18 0.75 -3.88
N ALA A 51 5.42 1.19 -4.04
CA ALA A 51 6.53 0.32 -4.44
C ALA A 51 6.80 -0.74 -3.36
N LEU A 52 7.27 -1.90 -3.79
CA LEU A 52 7.53 -3.03 -2.90
C LEU A 52 8.56 -2.62 -1.83
N HIS A 53 8.18 -2.76 -0.57
CA HIS A 53 8.98 -2.34 0.57
C HIS A 53 8.72 -3.25 1.77
N VAL A 54 9.58 -3.15 2.78
CA VAL A 54 9.47 -3.93 4.00
C VAL A 54 9.59 -3.03 5.21
N LEU A 55 8.79 -3.31 6.24
CA LEU A 55 8.77 -2.60 7.51
C LEU A 55 9.19 -3.53 8.65
N ALA A 56 9.69 -2.94 9.72
CA ALA A 56 9.99 -3.66 10.96
C ALA A 56 8.75 -3.86 11.84
N GLU A 57 7.64 -3.18 11.52
CA GLU A 57 6.39 -3.21 12.29
C GLU A 57 5.29 -3.94 11.53
N ASP A 58 4.30 -4.45 12.27
CA ASP A 58 3.05 -4.92 11.68
C ASP A 58 2.27 -3.72 11.12
N GLU A 59 1.68 -3.88 9.95
CA GLU A 59 0.90 -2.81 9.32
C GLU A 59 -0.48 -3.30 8.94
N LEU A 60 -1.50 -2.63 9.46
CA LEU A 60 -2.89 -2.92 9.10
C LEU A 60 -3.33 -1.98 7.98
N TRP A 61 -3.80 -2.55 6.87
CA TRP A 61 -4.35 -1.83 5.73
C TRP A 61 -5.87 -1.91 5.78
N VAL A 62 -6.55 -0.78 5.60
CA VAL A 62 -8.01 -0.70 5.56
C VAL A 62 -8.44 0.13 4.36
N HIS A 63 -9.27 -0.45 3.47
CA HIS A 63 -9.80 0.27 2.30
C HIS A 63 -10.83 1.31 2.76
N VAL A 64 -10.70 2.53 2.25
CA VAL A 64 -11.57 3.65 2.61
C VAL A 64 -12.51 4.02 1.47
N ALA A 65 -11.96 4.23 0.27
CA ALA A 65 -12.75 4.74 -0.86
C ALA A 65 -12.05 4.45 -2.19
N GLY A 66 -12.76 4.65 -3.27
CA GLY A 66 -12.23 4.49 -4.62
C GLY A 66 -12.21 3.05 -5.09
N ASP A 67 -11.35 2.77 -6.05
CA ASP A 67 -11.24 1.45 -6.65
C ASP A 67 -10.56 0.45 -5.70
N PRO A 68 -10.76 -0.85 -5.91
CA PRO A 68 -10.02 -1.86 -5.15
C PRO A 68 -8.53 -1.76 -5.39
N VAL A 69 -7.75 -1.98 -4.33
CA VAL A 69 -6.29 -1.93 -4.36
C VAL A 69 -5.74 -3.34 -4.39
N ASP A 70 -4.90 -3.63 -5.37
CA ASP A 70 -4.25 -4.93 -5.49
C ASP A 70 -2.95 -4.92 -4.68
N LEU A 71 -2.96 -5.62 -3.55
CA LEU A 71 -1.86 -5.68 -2.60
C LEU A 71 -1.14 -7.01 -2.72
N LEU A 72 0.19 -6.96 -2.87
CA LEU A 72 1.06 -8.13 -2.85
C LEU A 72 1.80 -8.18 -1.52
N ILE A 73 1.79 -9.35 -0.88
CA ILE A 73 2.51 -9.59 0.38
C ILE A 73 3.42 -10.80 0.18
N LEU A 74 4.72 -10.62 0.47
CA LEU A 74 5.70 -11.71 0.41
C LEU A 74 6.19 -11.99 1.82
N HIS A 75 5.87 -13.17 2.33
CA HIS A 75 6.24 -13.56 3.69
C HIS A 75 7.65 -14.15 3.76
N PRO A 76 8.36 -13.97 4.89
CA PRO A 76 9.74 -14.49 5.04
C PRO A 76 9.87 -16.00 4.87
N ASP A 77 8.78 -16.76 5.07
CA ASP A 77 8.78 -18.23 4.89
C ASP A 77 8.67 -18.68 3.43
N GLY A 78 8.63 -17.73 2.48
CA GLY A 78 8.51 -18.03 1.05
C GLY A 78 7.07 -18.10 0.55
N SER A 79 6.09 -17.98 1.42
CA SER A 79 4.68 -17.89 1.00
C SER A 79 4.34 -16.47 0.56
N HIS A 80 3.24 -16.30 -0.15
CA HIS A 80 2.79 -15.01 -0.61
C HIS A 80 1.26 -14.92 -0.57
N GLN A 81 0.76 -13.69 -0.57
CA GLN A 81 -0.66 -13.40 -0.69
C GLN A 81 -0.88 -12.31 -1.73
N GLN A 82 -1.92 -12.45 -2.52
CA GLN A 82 -2.41 -11.39 -3.39
C GLN A 82 -3.81 -11.05 -2.90
N VAL A 83 -3.95 -9.85 -2.33
CA VAL A 83 -5.20 -9.41 -1.70
C VAL A 83 -5.80 -8.30 -2.55
N ARG A 84 -7.07 -8.45 -2.91
CA ARG A 84 -7.83 -7.38 -3.50
C ARG A 84 -8.54 -6.62 -2.39
N LEU A 85 -7.94 -5.51 -1.99
CA LEU A 85 -8.42 -4.70 -0.87
C LEU A 85 -9.56 -3.81 -1.35
N GLY A 86 -10.75 -4.02 -0.82
CA GLY A 86 -11.93 -3.29 -1.24
C GLY A 86 -13.18 -3.79 -0.54
N LYS A 87 -14.34 -3.22 -0.89
CA LYS A 87 -15.60 -3.51 -0.23
C LYS A 87 -16.59 -4.28 -1.10
N GLY A 88 -16.19 -4.63 -2.32
CA GLY A 88 -17.03 -5.37 -3.25
C GLY A 88 -17.05 -6.87 -3.01
N ALA A 89 -17.84 -7.59 -3.79
CA ALA A 89 -17.90 -9.04 -3.75
C ALA A 89 -16.53 -9.63 -4.11
N GLY A 90 -16.07 -10.60 -3.32
CA GLY A 90 -14.76 -11.23 -3.53
C GLY A 90 -13.57 -10.37 -3.10
N GLN A 91 -13.82 -9.22 -2.49
CA GLN A 91 -12.78 -8.30 -2.01
C GLN A 91 -12.70 -8.36 -0.48
N THR A 92 -11.57 -7.93 0.06
CA THR A 92 -11.31 -7.92 1.49
C THR A 92 -11.12 -6.47 1.94
N PRO A 93 -11.90 -5.97 2.93
CA PRO A 93 -11.79 -4.56 3.33
C PRO A 93 -10.55 -4.23 4.14
N SER A 94 -9.94 -5.21 4.79
CA SER A 94 -8.74 -4.98 5.60
C SER A 94 -7.82 -6.19 5.57
N VAL A 95 -6.52 -5.95 5.77
CA VAL A 95 -5.53 -7.02 5.87
C VAL A 95 -4.38 -6.56 6.75
N LEU A 96 -3.84 -7.47 7.55
CA LEU A 96 -2.64 -7.23 8.34
C LEU A 96 -1.44 -7.76 7.57
N VAL A 97 -0.43 -6.90 7.40
CA VAL A 97 0.87 -7.29 6.85
C VAL A 97 1.82 -7.45 8.03
N PRO A 98 2.27 -8.68 8.34
CA PRO A 98 3.18 -8.89 9.46
C PRO A 98 4.54 -8.23 9.24
N ALA A 99 5.16 -7.80 10.32
CA ALA A 99 6.53 -7.27 10.31
C ALA A 99 7.47 -8.20 9.53
N GLY A 100 8.35 -7.62 8.73
CA GLY A 100 9.31 -8.37 7.95
C GLY A 100 8.80 -8.92 6.64
N SER A 101 7.51 -8.76 6.32
CA SER A 101 6.95 -9.14 5.01
C SER A 101 7.12 -8.00 4.03
N TRP A 102 7.47 -8.34 2.77
CA TRP A 102 7.48 -7.36 1.69
C TRP A 102 6.04 -7.06 1.28
N GLN A 103 5.75 -5.79 0.98
CA GLN A 103 4.42 -5.35 0.59
C GLN A 103 4.50 -4.28 -0.48
N GLY A 104 3.55 -4.31 -1.40
CA GLY A 104 3.40 -3.31 -2.45
C GLY A 104 1.99 -3.34 -3.00
N ALA A 105 1.53 -2.24 -3.54
CA ALA A 105 0.13 -2.10 -3.94
C ALA A 105 -0.05 -1.22 -5.16
N SER A 106 -1.06 -1.52 -5.96
CA SER A 106 -1.39 -0.74 -7.15
C SER A 106 -2.88 -0.81 -7.46
N VAL A 107 -3.32 0.07 -8.36
CA VAL A 107 -4.65 0.00 -8.98
C VAL A 107 -4.49 -0.02 -10.50
N ALA A 108 -5.38 -0.71 -11.20
CA ALA A 108 -5.35 -0.77 -12.65
C ALA A 108 -5.88 0.54 -13.26
N THR A 109 -6.90 1.13 -12.66
CA THR A 109 -7.56 2.35 -13.13
C THR A 109 -7.98 3.19 -11.93
N GLY A 110 -8.22 4.48 -12.16
CA GLY A 110 -8.75 5.36 -11.13
C GLY A 110 -7.79 5.59 -9.98
N TRP A 111 -8.27 5.42 -8.77
CA TRP A 111 -7.48 5.60 -7.55
C TRP A 111 -8.07 4.74 -6.42
N GLY A 112 -7.24 4.34 -5.49
CA GLY A 112 -7.69 3.64 -4.29
C GLY A 112 -7.12 4.31 -3.05
N LEU A 113 -7.98 4.62 -2.09
CA LEU A 113 -7.64 5.25 -0.83
C LEU A 113 -7.74 4.23 0.31
N PHE A 114 -6.73 4.21 1.15
CA PHE A 114 -6.68 3.30 2.28
C PHE A 114 -6.09 4.01 3.50
N VAL A 115 -6.31 3.41 4.66
CA VAL A 115 -5.63 3.79 5.91
C VAL A 115 -4.66 2.68 6.25
N CYS A 116 -3.45 3.04 6.65
CA CYS A 116 -2.49 2.11 7.22
C CYS A 116 -2.21 2.51 8.67
N ALA A 117 -2.29 1.53 9.58
CA ALA A 117 -2.05 1.74 11.00
C ALA A 117 -0.95 0.80 11.48
N LEU A 118 -0.04 1.35 12.28
CA LEU A 118 1.11 0.61 12.81
C LEU A 118 1.19 0.76 14.33
N ALA A 119 1.55 -0.34 14.99
CA ALA A 119 1.93 -0.37 16.40
C ALA A 119 2.99 -1.46 16.57
N PRO A 120 4.20 -1.13 17.02
CA PRO A 120 4.69 0.22 17.36
C PRO A 120 4.73 1.17 16.16
N ALA A 121 5.01 2.44 16.43
CA ALA A 121 5.03 3.48 15.40
C ALA A 121 6.13 3.22 14.35
N PHE A 122 5.89 3.70 13.15
CA PHE A 122 6.77 3.60 12.00
C PHE A 122 8.20 4.10 12.30
N THR A 123 9.20 3.30 11.92
CA THR A 123 10.62 3.62 12.10
C THR A 123 11.38 3.74 10.77
N GLY A 124 10.71 3.54 9.65
CA GLY A 124 11.32 3.60 8.33
C GLY A 124 10.98 2.37 7.50
N PHE A 125 11.38 2.40 6.24
CA PHE A 125 11.17 1.27 5.34
C PHE A 125 12.40 1.05 4.47
N ALA A 126 12.55 -0.18 3.97
CA ALA A 126 13.53 -0.51 2.95
C ALA A 126 12.80 -0.83 1.66
N LEU A 127 13.23 -0.21 0.55
CA LEU A 127 12.65 -0.44 -0.77
C LEU A 127 13.31 -1.65 -1.44
N ALA A 128 12.52 -2.42 -2.18
CA ALA A 128 13.06 -3.44 -3.06
C ALA A 128 13.80 -2.77 -4.23
N THR A 129 14.91 -3.38 -4.63
CA THR A 129 15.67 -2.94 -5.80
C THR A 129 15.71 -4.08 -6.83
N PRO A 130 16.02 -3.78 -8.11
CA PRO A 130 16.13 -4.85 -9.11
C PRO A 130 17.15 -5.92 -8.78
N GLU A 131 18.11 -5.62 -7.90
CA GLU A 131 19.19 -6.54 -7.51
C GLU A 131 18.79 -7.48 -6.36
N HIS A 132 17.66 -7.23 -5.70
CA HIS A 132 17.19 -8.12 -4.64
C HIS A 132 16.82 -9.49 -5.22
N ASP A 133 17.14 -10.53 -4.47
CA ASP A 133 16.81 -11.91 -4.83
C ASP A 133 15.42 -12.27 -4.32
N PHE A 134 14.46 -12.36 -5.23
CA PHE A 134 13.09 -12.76 -4.91
C PHE A 134 12.74 -14.15 -5.44
N THR A 135 13.75 -15.02 -5.67
CA THR A 135 13.51 -16.36 -6.22
C THR A 135 12.63 -17.24 -5.33
N ALA A 136 12.60 -16.98 -4.02
CA ALA A 136 11.68 -17.67 -3.11
C ALA A 136 10.21 -17.48 -3.50
N TRP A 137 9.89 -16.37 -4.21
CA TRP A 137 8.53 -16.04 -4.64
C TRP A 137 8.43 -16.03 -6.17
N ALA A 138 9.08 -16.98 -6.82
CA ALA A 138 9.15 -17.06 -8.28
C ALA A 138 7.77 -17.12 -8.95
N GLN A 139 6.76 -17.67 -8.28
CA GLN A 139 5.40 -17.78 -8.80
C GLN A 139 4.75 -16.44 -9.09
N VAL A 140 5.19 -15.38 -8.41
CA VAL A 140 4.66 -14.01 -8.58
C VAL A 140 5.73 -13.05 -9.07
N SER A 141 6.76 -13.55 -9.74
CA SER A 141 7.89 -12.72 -10.20
C SER A 141 7.47 -11.58 -11.12
N GLY A 142 6.46 -11.78 -11.97
CA GLY A 142 5.94 -10.71 -12.83
C GLY A 142 5.33 -9.58 -12.03
N ARG A 143 4.55 -9.92 -11.02
CA ARG A 143 3.92 -8.93 -10.14
C ARG A 143 4.97 -8.19 -9.31
N ILE A 144 6.00 -8.90 -8.85
CA ILE A 144 7.11 -8.26 -8.11
C ILE A 144 7.77 -7.19 -8.98
N LYS A 145 8.05 -7.51 -10.24
CA LYS A 145 8.71 -6.56 -11.17
C LYS A 145 7.86 -5.31 -11.39
N GLU A 146 6.54 -5.44 -11.46
CA GLU A 146 5.63 -4.32 -11.62
C GLU A 146 5.71 -3.33 -10.45
N LEU A 147 6.08 -3.80 -9.27
CA LEU A 147 6.10 -3.02 -8.04
C LEU A 147 7.49 -2.53 -7.65
N ILE A 148 8.48 -2.72 -8.48
CA ILE A 148 9.84 -2.21 -8.25
C ILE A 148 10.09 -1.02 -9.18
N ARG A 149 10.44 0.12 -8.59
CA ARG A 149 10.92 1.29 -9.34
C ARG A 149 12.42 1.13 -9.55
N GLY A 150 12.87 1.28 -10.79
CA GLY A 150 14.27 1.03 -11.04
C GLY A 150 14.93 1.96 -12.00
#